data_ea02cfd3eaa4bffd47b78323f678821e
#
_entry.id   ea02cfd3eaa4bffd47b78323f678821e
#
_cell.length_a   1.000
_cell.length_b   1.000
_cell.length_c   1.000
_cell.angle_alpha   90.00
_cell.angle_beta   90.00
_cell.angle_gamma   90.00
#
_symmetry.space_group_name_H-M   'P 1'
#
loop_
_entity.id
_entity.type
_entity.pdbx_description
1 polymer ?
#
loop_
_entity_poly.entity_id
_entity_poly.type
_entity_poly.pdbx_seq_one_letter_code
_entity_poly.pdbx_strand_id
1 'polypeptide(L)'
;MMLLNFKGKRKKAFLFSINVILILIIISLMFYSTSCEGKDSSADESSEDGKIIVGCDTTLPPFVSIKDEKLEGFDIDIVTEIAERMDKELEIESIKWDFTYQIPEDLHLDMMISAIPINSEKENLVDFSIPYFVMKYILVALSETDIKVKEDIEGKSIGILEMCRASLDEDYLLTYKMVGYEDVVLMFDDLKNKNINGVLCSLPIIVNMMAENEGIYSVLDTVESNKEYGIVFNEGSALKEEVDRIIEEIMEDGTYNSIYNKWFNYSQ
;
A
#
# COMPACT_ATOMS: atom_id res chain seq x y z
N MET A 1 -66.86 72.54 -17.93
CA MET A 1 -67.03 71.07 -17.96
C MET A 1 -65.73 70.43 -18.46
N MET A 2 -64.70 70.37 -17.62
CA MET A 2 -63.42 69.76 -17.99
C MET A 2 -62.46 69.61 -16.77
N LEU A 3 -62.82 68.79 -15.79
CA LEU A 3 -61.94 68.55 -14.61
C LEU A 3 -62.08 67.16 -14.01
N LEU A 4 -62.37 66.10 -14.80
CA LEU A 4 -62.58 64.75 -14.21
C LEU A 4 -61.64 63.64 -14.80
N ASN A 5 -60.58 63.98 -15.55
CA ASN A 5 -59.83 62.89 -16.23
C ASN A 5 -58.34 62.79 -15.78
N PHE A 6 -57.89 63.56 -14.76
CA PHE A 6 -56.49 63.52 -14.32
C PHE A 6 -56.18 62.55 -13.15
N LYS A 7 -57.20 62.15 -12.36
CA LYS A 7 -57.02 61.33 -11.17
C LYS A 7 -56.78 59.78 -11.54
N GLY A 8 -57.32 59.30 -12.67
CA GLY A 8 -57.21 57.90 -13.03
C GLY A 8 -55.85 57.52 -13.59
N LYS A 9 -55.19 58.40 -14.33
CA LYS A 9 -53.86 58.15 -14.93
C LYS A 9 -52.76 58.13 -13.87
N ARG A 10 -52.81 58.90 -12.85
CA ARG A 10 -51.79 58.89 -11.75
C ARG A 10 -51.88 57.65 -10.87
N LYS A 11 -53.09 57.12 -10.61
CA LYS A 11 -53.25 55.88 -9.83
C LYS A 11 -52.69 54.61 -10.64
N LYS A 12 -52.94 54.59 -11.96
CA LYS A 12 -52.42 53.50 -12.82
C LYS A 12 -50.88 53.54 -12.93
N ALA A 13 -50.32 54.74 -13.08
CA ALA A 13 -48.84 54.91 -13.13
C ALA A 13 -48.19 54.57 -11.78
N PHE A 14 -48.82 54.92 -10.65
CA PHE A 14 -48.34 54.58 -9.32
C PHE A 14 -48.39 53.08 -9.02
N LEU A 15 -49.48 52.39 -9.39
CA LEU A 15 -49.60 50.93 -9.29
C LEU A 15 -48.63 50.18 -10.20
N PHE A 16 -48.37 50.69 -11.41
CA PHE A 16 -47.38 50.12 -12.32
C PHE A 16 -45.94 50.26 -11.75
N SER A 17 -45.61 51.40 -11.14
CA SER A 17 -44.31 51.62 -10.50
C SER A 17 -44.11 50.71 -9.28
N ILE A 18 -45.15 50.47 -8.47
CA ILE A 18 -45.07 49.55 -7.31
C ILE A 18 -44.84 48.11 -7.78
N ASN A 19 -45.51 47.64 -8.84
CA ASN A 19 -45.31 46.27 -9.38
C ASN A 19 -43.91 46.09 -9.95
N VAL A 20 -43.33 47.08 -10.64
CA VAL A 20 -41.95 47.02 -11.14
C VAL A 20 -40.94 46.95 -9.99
N ILE A 21 -41.16 47.75 -8.91
CA ILE A 21 -40.29 47.72 -7.72
C ILE A 21 -40.41 46.34 -7.01
N LEU A 22 -41.62 45.76 -6.91
CA LEU A 22 -41.82 44.45 -6.30
C LEU A 22 -41.12 43.35 -7.11
N ILE A 23 -41.19 43.41 -8.46
CA ILE A 23 -40.50 42.46 -9.34
C ILE A 23 -38.96 42.57 -9.22
N LEU A 24 -38.42 43.78 -9.11
CA LEU A 24 -37.00 44.02 -8.87
C LEU A 24 -36.53 43.51 -7.51
N ILE A 25 -37.38 43.63 -6.47
CA ILE A 25 -37.08 43.07 -5.14
C ILE A 25 -37.10 41.52 -5.18
N ILE A 26 -38.05 40.93 -5.89
CA ILE A 26 -38.12 39.46 -6.02
C ILE A 26 -36.92 38.91 -6.83
N ILE A 27 -36.51 39.61 -7.88
CA ILE A 27 -35.30 39.26 -8.64
C ILE A 27 -34.05 39.44 -7.78
N SER A 28 -33.95 40.49 -6.96
CA SER A 28 -32.84 40.68 -6.03
C SER A 28 -32.81 39.59 -4.95
N LEU A 29 -33.96 39.15 -4.42
CA LEU A 29 -34.06 38.08 -3.46
C LEU A 29 -33.71 36.69 -4.07
N MET A 30 -33.98 36.47 -5.35
CA MET A 30 -33.54 35.26 -6.05
C MET A 30 -32.02 35.23 -6.29
N PHE A 31 -31.36 36.36 -6.42
CA PHE A 31 -29.91 36.44 -6.52
C PHE A 31 -29.20 36.32 -5.16
N TYR A 32 -29.87 36.59 -4.05
CA TYR A 32 -29.31 36.42 -2.70
C TYR A 32 -29.39 35.00 -2.16
N SER A 33 -30.19 34.12 -2.77
CA SER A 33 -30.31 32.73 -2.33
C SER A 33 -29.31 31.77 -3.00
N THR A 34 -28.39 32.26 -3.83
CA THR A 34 -27.32 31.46 -4.46
C THR A 34 -25.92 31.75 -3.92
N SER A 35 -25.80 32.37 -2.73
CA SER A 35 -24.49 32.57 -2.10
C SER A 35 -24.56 32.20 -0.63
N CYS A 36 -24.78 30.90 -0.38
CA CYS A 36 -24.34 30.19 0.81
C CYS A 36 -23.50 29.03 0.33
N GLU A 37 -22.36 29.34 -0.23
CA GLU A 37 -21.23 28.42 -0.31
C GLU A 37 -20.67 28.32 1.11
N GLY A 38 -21.12 27.31 1.82
CA GLY A 38 -20.41 26.80 2.97
C GLY A 38 -19.05 26.38 2.48
N LYS A 39 -18.02 27.03 3.00
CA LYS A 39 -16.65 26.57 2.90
C LYS A 39 -16.54 25.33 3.76
N ASP A 40 -16.92 24.18 3.26
CA ASP A 40 -16.37 22.89 3.67
C ASP A 40 -15.07 22.73 2.91
N SER A 41 -14.01 23.11 3.58
CA SER A 41 -12.64 22.83 3.18
C SER A 41 -12.35 21.39 3.56
N SER A 42 -12.61 20.50 2.64
CA SER A 42 -11.90 19.26 2.39
C SER A 42 -12.36 18.79 1.00
N ALA A 43 -11.89 19.49 -0.03
CA ALA A 43 -11.87 18.92 -1.35
C ALA A 43 -10.73 17.93 -1.35
N ASP A 44 -11.07 16.66 -1.17
CA ASP A 44 -10.39 15.56 -1.77
C ASP A 44 -10.39 15.86 -3.28
N GLU A 45 -9.29 16.37 -3.82
CA GLU A 45 -9.06 16.38 -5.27
C GLU A 45 -8.80 14.92 -5.66
N SER A 46 -9.89 14.14 -5.73
CA SER A 46 -9.84 12.82 -6.34
C SER A 46 -9.24 12.95 -7.73
N SER A 47 -8.20 12.15 -7.99
CA SER A 47 -7.55 11.93 -9.29
C SER A 47 -8.52 12.09 -10.46
N GLU A 48 -8.03 12.61 -11.58
CA GLU A 48 -8.77 12.74 -12.84
C GLU A 48 -9.65 11.50 -13.07
N ASP A 49 -10.93 11.76 -13.34
CA ASP A 49 -11.98 10.75 -13.51
C ASP A 49 -11.47 9.60 -14.40
N GLY A 50 -11.15 8.43 -13.80
CA GLY A 50 -10.67 7.24 -14.50
C GLY A 50 -9.24 6.78 -14.24
N LYS A 51 -8.41 7.47 -13.44
CA LYS A 51 -7.05 7.05 -13.08
C LYS A 51 -6.91 6.78 -11.59
N ILE A 52 -5.88 5.98 -11.23
CA ILE A 52 -5.38 5.81 -9.88
C ILE A 52 -3.85 5.96 -9.88
N ILE A 53 -3.33 6.88 -9.07
CA ILE A 53 -1.91 7.23 -9.01
C ILE A 53 -1.29 6.61 -7.76
N VAL A 54 -0.33 5.71 -7.96
CA VAL A 54 0.27 4.91 -6.89
C VAL A 54 1.76 5.18 -6.76
N GLY A 55 2.19 5.58 -5.58
CA GLY A 55 3.60 5.75 -5.26
C GLY A 55 4.28 4.42 -4.91
N CYS A 56 5.43 4.12 -5.55
CA CYS A 56 6.21 2.93 -5.27
C CYS A 56 7.72 3.24 -5.20
N ASP A 57 8.43 2.64 -4.23
CA ASP A 57 9.89 2.61 -4.23
C ASP A 57 10.39 1.47 -5.13
N THR A 58 11.04 1.83 -6.22
CA THR A 58 11.44 0.90 -7.29
C THR A 58 12.71 0.11 -6.98
N THR A 59 13.20 0.15 -5.74
CA THR A 59 14.48 -0.45 -5.30
C THR A 59 14.32 -1.64 -4.35
N LEU A 60 13.14 -2.26 -4.27
CA LEU A 60 12.77 -3.30 -3.30
C LEU A 60 12.37 -4.65 -3.94
N PRO A 61 13.24 -5.31 -4.72
CA PRO A 61 12.91 -6.64 -5.26
C PRO A 61 12.71 -7.67 -4.13
N PRO A 62 11.78 -8.64 -4.29
CA PRO A 62 10.90 -8.88 -5.43
C PRO A 62 9.57 -8.12 -5.39
N PHE A 63 9.38 -7.21 -4.42
CA PHE A 63 8.16 -6.42 -4.30
C PHE A 63 8.01 -5.41 -5.44
N VAL A 64 9.06 -4.60 -5.67
CA VAL A 64 9.10 -3.62 -6.76
C VAL A 64 10.52 -3.57 -7.32
N SER A 65 10.66 -3.65 -8.63
CA SER A 65 11.94 -3.51 -9.34
C SER A 65 11.73 -2.99 -10.77
N ILE A 66 12.82 -2.50 -11.37
CA ILE A 66 12.86 -2.14 -12.78
C ILE A 66 13.70 -3.18 -13.52
N LYS A 67 13.10 -3.86 -14.49
CA LYS A 67 13.78 -4.79 -15.38
C LYS A 67 13.43 -4.48 -16.83
N ASP A 68 14.45 -4.39 -17.67
CA ASP A 68 14.28 -4.07 -19.09
C ASP A 68 13.38 -2.81 -19.29
N GLU A 69 13.64 -1.76 -18.49
CA GLU A 69 12.88 -0.49 -18.47
C GLU A 69 11.38 -0.63 -18.08
N LYS A 70 10.98 -1.76 -17.53
CA LYS A 70 9.62 -2.01 -17.07
C LYS A 70 9.59 -2.22 -15.58
N LEU A 71 8.56 -1.67 -14.94
CA LEU A 71 8.24 -1.96 -13.55
C LEU A 71 7.68 -3.38 -13.47
N GLU A 72 8.22 -4.16 -12.53
CA GLU A 72 7.72 -5.48 -12.19
C GLU A 72 7.89 -5.74 -10.69
N GLY A 73 7.09 -6.64 -10.14
CA GLY A 73 7.17 -7.01 -8.74
C GLY A 73 5.83 -7.48 -8.18
N PHE A 74 5.89 -8.05 -6.99
CA PHE A 74 4.70 -8.51 -6.30
C PHE A 74 3.71 -7.36 -6.04
N ASP A 75 4.21 -6.22 -5.55
CA ASP A 75 3.40 -5.03 -5.27
C ASP A 75 2.81 -4.45 -6.55
N ILE A 76 3.56 -4.50 -7.67
CA ILE A 76 3.09 -4.04 -8.98
C ILE A 76 1.92 -4.90 -9.47
N ASP A 77 2.04 -6.24 -9.36
CA ASP A 77 0.94 -7.13 -9.73
C ASP A 77 -0.29 -6.91 -8.85
N ILE A 78 -0.12 -6.69 -7.53
CA ILE A 78 -1.23 -6.40 -6.60
C ILE A 78 -1.95 -5.11 -6.97
N VAL A 79 -1.23 -3.99 -7.18
CA VAL A 79 -1.90 -2.72 -7.52
C VAL A 79 -2.48 -2.71 -8.93
N THR A 80 -1.91 -3.48 -9.86
CA THR A 80 -2.48 -3.68 -11.19
C THR A 80 -3.83 -4.36 -11.09
N GLU A 81 -3.94 -5.44 -10.33
CA GLU A 81 -5.21 -6.15 -10.11
C GLU A 81 -6.24 -5.26 -9.40
N ILE A 82 -5.80 -4.45 -8.41
CA ILE A 82 -6.67 -3.49 -7.74
C ILE A 82 -7.23 -2.47 -8.75
N ALA A 83 -6.37 -1.85 -9.56
CA ALA A 83 -6.77 -0.86 -10.55
C ALA A 83 -7.74 -1.45 -11.60
N GLU A 84 -7.46 -2.68 -12.08
CA GLU A 84 -8.33 -3.39 -13.04
C GLU A 84 -9.73 -3.64 -12.45
N ARG A 85 -9.84 -4.05 -11.17
CA ARG A 85 -11.14 -4.26 -10.51
C ARG A 85 -11.90 -2.97 -10.21
N MET A 86 -11.18 -1.85 -10.10
CA MET A 86 -11.77 -0.52 -9.97
C MET A 86 -12.16 0.10 -11.32
N ASP A 87 -11.87 -0.56 -12.45
CA ASP A 87 -12.03 -0.01 -13.82
C ASP A 87 -11.28 1.33 -14.00
N LYS A 88 -10.05 1.41 -13.42
CA LYS A 88 -9.18 2.59 -13.47
C LYS A 88 -7.87 2.31 -14.20
N GLU A 89 -7.34 3.34 -14.87
CA GLU A 89 -6.00 3.33 -15.45
C GLU A 89 -4.97 3.49 -14.32
N LEU A 90 -4.04 2.54 -14.20
CA LEU A 90 -2.96 2.60 -13.20
C LEU A 90 -1.82 3.50 -13.69
N GLU A 91 -1.48 4.50 -12.89
CA GLU A 91 -0.28 5.32 -13.06
C GLU A 91 0.63 5.12 -11.84
N ILE A 92 1.92 4.79 -12.08
CA ILE A 92 2.88 4.53 -11.00
C ILE A 92 3.92 5.63 -10.98
N GLU A 93 4.01 6.31 -9.85
CA GLU A 93 5.03 7.31 -9.56
C GLU A 93 6.17 6.70 -8.74
N SER A 94 7.41 6.86 -9.22
CA SER A 94 8.59 6.41 -8.49
C SER A 94 8.88 7.34 -7.33
N ILE A 95 8.79 6.82 -6.12
CA ILE A 95 9.13 7.53 -4.90
C ILE A 95 10.33 6.87 -4.22
N LYS A 96 10.95 7.56 -3.27
CA LYS A 96 11.88 6.96 -2.33
C LYS A 96 11.20 6.80 -0.98
N TRP A 97 11.05 5.56 -0.54
CA TRP A 97 10.49 5.27 0.77
C TRP A 97 11.48 5.70 1.88
N ASP A 98 11.07 6.64 2.72
CA ASP A 98 11.89 7.25 3.76
C ASP A 98 11.45 6.91 5.20
N PHE A 99 10.49 5.97 5.33
CA PHE A 99 9.92 5.52 6.61
C PHE A 99 9.12 6.59 7.37
N THR A 100 8.79 7.73 6.76
CA THR A 100 7.97 8.77 7.39
C THR A 100 6.48 8.42 7.38
N TYR A 101 6.05 7.55 6.48
CA TYR A 101 4.65 7.17 6.21
C TYR A 101 3.81 8.28 5.58
N GLN A 102 4.35 9.48 5.38
CA GLN A 102 3.62 10.58 4.77
C GLN A 102 3.61 10.45 3.25
N ILE A 103 2.43 10.60 2.67
CA ILE A 103 2.30 10.71 1.21
C ILE A 103 2.77 12.11 0.80
N PRO A 104 3.71 12.23 -0.15
CA PRO A 104 4.16 13.53 -0.64
C PRO A 104 3.02 14.32 -1.28
N GLU A 105 2.71 15.50 -0.73
CA GLU A 105 1.59 16.35 -1.19
C GLU A 105 1.75 16.83 -2.64
N ASP A 106 2.99 16.99 -3.11
CA ASP A 106 3.33 17.48 -4.44
C ASP A 106 3.17 16.44 -5.56
N LEU A 107 3.02 15.16 -5.20
CA LEU A 107 2.87 14.05 -6.17
C LEU A 107 1.42 13.65 -6.43
N HIS A 108 0.45 14.23 -5.69
CA HIS A 108 -0.98 13.91 -5.83
C HIS A 108 -1.28 12.40 -5.88
N LEU A 109 -0.60 11.62 -5.02
CA LEU A 109 -0.78 10.17 -4.97
C LEU A 109 -2.09 9.81 -4.28
N ASP A 110 -2.80 8.83 -4.84
CA ASP A 110 -3.98 8.24 -4.22
C ASP A 110 -3.62 7.27 -3.09
N MET A 111 -2.49 6.56 -3.23
CA MET A 111 -1.97 5.60 -2.25
C MET A 111 -0.48 5.30 -2.48
N MET A 112 0.17 4.63 -1.51
CA MET A 112 1.53 4.12 -1.65
C MET A 112 1.59 2.63 -1.31
N ILE A 113 2.41 1.89 -2.09
CA ILE A 113 2.72 0.47 -1.85
C ILE A 113 4.22 0.24 -2.09
N SER A 114 4.93 -0.39 -1.16
CA SER A 114 6.37 -0.73 -1.24
C SER A 114 6.78 -1.59 -0.06
N ALA A 115 6.13 -2.73 0.12
CA ALA A 115 6.33 -3.58 1.28
C ALA A 115 6.32 -2.74 2.60
N ILE A 116 5.37 -1.80 2.72
CA ILE A 116 5.29 -0.85 3.83
C ILE A 116 4.76 -1.56 5.07
N PRO A 117 5.52 -1.63 6.18
CA PRO A 117 5.04 -2.27 7.40
C PRO A 117 3.88 -1.51 7.99
N ILE A 118 2.80 -2.21 8.34
CA ILE A 118 1.72 -1.64 9.13
C ILE A 118 2.27 -1.30 10.52
N ASN A 119 2.06 -0.06 10.94
CA ASN A 119 2.54 0.44 12.22
C ASN A 119 1.44 1.22 12.93
N SER A 120 0.90 0.63 14.00
CA SER A 120 -0.18 1.25 14.78
C SER A 120 0.18 2.60 15.42
N GLU A 121 1.46 2.90 15.64
CA GLU A 121 1.91 4.22 16.10
C GLU A 121 1.74 5.31 15.02
N LYS A 122 1.53 4.92 13.77
CA LYS A 122 1.38 5.81 12.60
C LYS A 122 -0.06 5.97 12.12
N GLU A 123 -1.01 5.19 12.68
CA GLU A 123 -2.44 5.27 12.33
C GLU A 123 -3.09 6.63 12.61
N ASN A 124 -2.42 7.51 13.34
CA ASN A 124 -2.84 8.91 13.53
C ASN A 124 -2.31 9.88 12.46
N LEU A 125 -1.54 9.39 11.49
CA LEU A 125 -0.96 10.19 10.40
C LEU A 125 -1.46 9.74 9.04
N VAL A 126 -1.76 8.46 8.90
CA VAL A 126 -2.13 7.79 7.64
C VAL A 126 -3.08 6.63 7.93
N ASP A 127 -3.84 6.24 6.94
CA ASP A 127 -4.60 5.00 6.97
C ASP A 127 -3.82 3.87 6.30
N PHE A 128 -3.99 2.65 6.81
CA PHE A 128 -3.47 1.43 6.20
C PHE A 128 -4.62 0.57 5.67
N SER A 129 -4.39 -0.11 4.55
CA SER A 129 -5.26 -1.21 4.14
C SER A 129 -5.23 -2.35 5.16
N ILE A 130 -6.11 -3.33 4.98
CA ILE A 130 -5.87 -4.66 5.55
C ILE A 130 -4.52 -5.20 5.05
N PRO A 131 -3.85 -6.09 5.80
CA PRO A 131 -2.58 -6.66 5.36
C PRO A 131 -2.73 -7.41 4.02
N TYR A 132 -1.93 -7.04 3.01
CA TYR A 132 -1.84 -7.79 1.76
C TYR A 132 -0.65 -8.77 1.74
N PHE A 133 0.27 -8.67 2.69
CA PHE A 133 1.41 -9.57 2.82
C PHE A 133 1.84 -9.71 4.28
N VAL A 134 2.14 -10.94 4.70
CA VAL A 134 2.75 -11.25 5.99
C VAL A 134 4.16 -11.76 5.74
N MET A 135 5.16 -11.10 6.34
CA MET A 135 6.55 -11.48 6.18
C MET A 135 6.80 -12.87 6.77
N LYS A 136 7.45 -13.71 5.98
CA LYS A 136 7.89 -15.05 6.39
C LYS A 136 9.41 -15.10 6.48
N TYR A 137 9.91 -15.91 7.40
CA TYR A 137 11.30 -16.28 7.51
C TYR A 137 11.46 -17.74 7.17
N ILE A 138 12.49 -18.06 6.40
CA ILE A 138 12.75 -19.39 5.89
C ILE A 138 14.04 -19.87 6.50
N LEU A 139 13.99 -21.06 7.11
CA LEU A 139 15.15 -21.76 7.61
C LEU A 139 15.68 -22.68 6.50
N VAL A 140 16.91 -22.47 6.09
CA VAL A 140 17.58 -23.29 5.05
C VAL A 140 18.87 -23.90 5.58
N ALA A 141 19.24 -25.04 5.01
CA ALA A 141 20.56 -25.65 5.16
C ALA A 141 21.15 -26.02 3.80
N LEU A 142 22.43 -26.44 3.76
CA LEU A 142 23.02 -26.96 2.53
C LEU A 142 22.41 -28.32 2.17
N SER A 143 21.96 -28.45 0.93
CA SER A 143 21.33 -29.68 0.41
C SER A 143 22.25 -30.90 0.45
N GLU A 144 23.55 -30.70 0.43
CA GLU A 144 24.56 -31.79 0.50
C GLU A 144 24.80 -32.37 1.89
N THR A 145 24.24 -31.75 2.95
CA THR A 145 24.41 -32.20 4.34
C THR A 145 23.35 -33.26 4.70
N ASP A 146 23.53 -33.89 5.88
CA ASP A 146 22.55 -34.83 6.44
C ASP A 146 21.39 -34.13 7.13
N ILE A 147 21.35 -32.76 7.14
CA ILE A 147 20.27 -31.94 7.68
C ILE A 147 19.16 -31.89 6.63
N LYS A 148 18.07 -32.60 6.86
CA LYS A 148 16.95 -32.71 5.91
C LYS A 148 15.63 -32.20 6.43
N VAL A 149 15.48 -32.18 7.74
CA VAL A 149 14.28 -31.71 8.43
C VAL A 149 14.67 -30.77 9.58
N LYS A 150 13.70 -30.03 10.08
CA LYS A 150 13.88 -29.05 11.14
C LYS A 150 14.52 -29.66 12.41
N GLU A 151 14.16 -30.87 12.74
CA GLU A 151 14.64 -31.57 13.94
C GLU A 151 16.15 -31.88 13.86
N ASP A 152 16.70 -32.07 12.66
CA ASP A 152 18.13 -32.34 12.46
C ASP A 152 19.03 -31.13 12.82
N ILE A 153 18.45 -29.94 12.86
CA ILE A 153 19.19 -28.69 13.06
C ILE A 153 19.01 -28.09 14.47
N GLU A 154 18.17 -28.69 15.32
CA GLU A 154 17.99 -28.25 16.70
C GLU A 154 19.31 -28.21 17.47
N GLY A 155 19.52 -27.11 18.22
CA GLY A 155 20.74 -26.88 19.00
C GLY A 155 22.01 -26.61 18.18
N LYS A 156 21.90 -26.57 16.85
CA LYS A 156 23.01 -26.22 15.95
C LYS A 156 23.13 -24.70 15.75
N SER A 157 24.21 -24.28 15.10
CA SER A 157 24.49 -22.87 14.82
C SER A 157 23.72 -22.40 13.58
N ILE A 158 22.87 -21.38 13.76
CA ILE A 158 22.02 -20.79 12.72
C ILE A 158 22.36 -19.33 12.57
N GLY A 159 22.72 -18.91 11.35
CA GLY A 159 22.91 -17.52 11.00
C GLY A 159 21.60 -16.76 10.93
N ILE A 160 21.57 -15.56 11.47
CA ILE A 160 20.43 -14.65 11.37
C ILE A 160 20.95 -13.22 11.20
N LEU A 161 20.30 -12.41 10.35
CA LEU A 161 20.55 -10.97 10.35
C LEU A 161 20.03 -10.34 11.64
N GLU A 162 20.84 -9.53 12.31
CA GLU A 162 20.49 -8.92 13.60
C GLU A 162 19.20 -8.09 13.50
N MET A 163 19.01 -7.38 12.39
CA MET A 163 17.79 -6.61 12.13
C MET A 163 16.50 -7.46 12.07
N CYS A 164 16.61 -8.76 11.79
CA CYS A 164 15.47 -9.66 11.68
C CYS A 164 15.06 -10.28 13.03
N ARG A 165 15.95 -10.28 14.01
CA ARG A 165 15.77 -10.95 15.30
C ARG A 165 14.50 -10.51 16.04
N ALA A 166 14.24 -9.20 16.08
CA ALA A 166 13.08 -8.63 16.77
C ALA A 166 11.71 -8.95 16.12
N SER A 167 11.72 -9.54 14.93
CA SER A 167 10.50 -9.88 14.17
C SER A 167 10.07 -11.34 14.36
N LEU A 168 10.78 -12.10 15.18
CA LEU A 168 10.58 -13.52 15.39
C LEU A 168 10.29 -13.81 16.86
N ASP A 169 9.58 -14.91 17.10
CA ASP A 169 9.29 -15.39 18.42
C ASP A 169 10.56 -15.80 19.17
N GLU A 170 10.69 -15.38 20.43
CA GLU A 170 11.88 -15.64 21.25
C GLU A 170 12.05 -17.14 21.54
N ASP A 171 10.96 -17.86 21.80
CA ASP A 171 11.02 -19.30 22.10
C ASP A 171 11.50 -20.07 20.85
N TYR A 172 11.08 -19.63 19.64
CA TYR A 172 11.60 -20.18 18.40
C TYR A 172 13.10 -19.95 18.26
N LEU A 173 13.59 -18.74 18.53
CA LEU A 173 15.01 -18.39 18.47
C LEU A 173 15.85 -19.18 19.47
N LEU A 174 15.31 -19.48 20.67
CA LEU A 174 16.01 -20.24 21.71
C LEU A 174 16.20 -21.72 21.35
N THR A 175 15.49 -22.26 20.36
CA THR A 175 15.67 -23.63 19.86
C THR A 175 17.06 -23.84 19.25
N TYR A 176 17.74 -22.77 18.83
CA TYR A 176 18.98 -22.81 18.07
C TYR A 176 20.09 -21.98 18.74
N LYS A 177 21.34 -22.22 18.31
CA LYS A 177 22.47 -21.33 18.65
C LYS A 177 22.53 -20.24 17.60
N MET A 178 21.83 -19.10 17.84
CA MET A 178 21.80 -18.00 16.89
C MET A 178 23.14 -17.26 16.81
N VAL A 179 23.66 -17.15 15.58
CA VAL A 179 24.84 -16.38 15.21
C VAL A 179 24.39 -15.16 14.43
N GLY A 180 24.62 -13.97 15.00
CA GLY A 180 24.18 -12.70 14.40
C GLY A 180 25.12 -12.22 13.30
N TYR A 181 24.55 -11.69 12.23
CA TYR A 181 25.24 -11.12 11.08
C TYR A 181 24.65 -9.75 10.75
N GLU A 182 25.52 -8.82 10.30
CA GLU A 182 25.12 -7.54 9.72
C GLU A 182 25.04 -7.59 8.19
N ASP A 183 25.67 -8.58 7.58
CA ASP A 183 25.80 -8.75 6.13
C ASP A 183 25.31 -10.12 5.69
N VAL A 184 24.40 -10.12 4.72
CA VAL A 184 23.77 -11.33 4.19
C VAL A 184 24.75 -12.21 3.42
N VAL A 185 25.71 -11.60 2.70
CA VAL A 185 26.70 -12.32 1.89
C VAL A 185 27.63 -13.12 2.80
N LEU A 186 28.14 -12.47 3.86
CA LEU A 186 28.98 -13.14 4.86
C LEU A 186 28.26 -14.29 5.56
N MET A 187 26.97 -14.11 5.86
CA MET A 187 26.14 -15.16 6.48
C MET A 187 26.01 -16.40 5.58
N PHE A 188 25.73 -16.21 4.29
CA PHE A 188 25.62 -17.31 3.35
C PHE A 188 27.00 -17.93 2.98
N ASP A 189 28.07 -17.15 2.98
CA ASP A 189 29.43 -17.66 2.83
C ASP A 189 29.83 -18.57 4.00
N ASP A 190 29.47 -18.20 5.23
CA ASP A 190 29.71 -19.05 6.41
C ASP A 190 28.87 -20.34 6.37
N LEU A 191 27.64 -20.29 5.83
CA LEU A 191 26.87 -21.49 5.56
C LEU A 191 27.56 -22.40 4.52
N LYS A 192 28.00 -21.84 3.38
CA LYS A 192 28.71 -22.60 2.33
C LYS A 192 30.03 -23.21 2.86
N ASN A 193 30.73 -22.49 3.72
CA ASN A 193 31.95 -22.95 4.36
C ASN A 193 31.73 -23.89 5.57
N LYS A 194 30.46 -24.18 5.91
CA LYS A 194 30.05 -25.04 7.04
C LYS A 194 30.50 -24.52 8.41
N ASN A 195 30.74 -23.20 8.53
CA ASN A 195 31.01 -22.54 9.82
C ASN A 195 29.72 -22.44 10.65
N ILE A 196 28.57 -22.38 9.99
CA ILE A 196 27.21 -22.51 10.56
C ILE A 196 26.46 -23.63 9.84
N ASN A 197 25.37 -24.09 10.46
CA ASN A 197 24.63 -25.27 9.96
C ASN A 197 23.41 -24.91 9.13
N GLY A 198 22.88 -23.70 9.31
CA GLY A 198 21.74 -23.19 8.57
C GLY A 198 21.67 -21.67 8.64
N VAL A 199 20.74 -21.12 7.90
CA VAL A 199 20.42 -19.68 7.85
C VAL A 199 18.92 -19.53 8.01
N LEU A 200 18.50 -18.64 8.90
CA LEU A 200 17.13 -18.16 9.05
C LEU A 200 17.05 -16.73 8.50
N CYS A 201 16.37 -16.57 7.38
CA CYS A 201 16.32 -15.28 6.70
C CYS A 201 14.94 -15.00 6.10
N SER A 202 14.67 -13.73 5.82
CA SER A 202 13.39 -13.32 5.23
C SER A 202 13.17 -13.93 3.86
N LEU A 203 11.92 -14.25 3.56
CA LEU A 203 11.50 -14.87 2.31
C LEU A 203 12.07 -14.18 1.04
N PRO A 204 12.04 -12.84 0.89
CA PRO A 204 12.60 -12.18 -0.28
C PRO A 204 14.09 -12.48 -0.51
N ILE A 205 14.88 -12.51 0.56
CA ILE A 205 16.31 -12.83 0.48
C ILE A 205 16.51 -14.30 0.08
N ILE A 206 15.76 -15.22 0.68
CA ILE A 206 15.86 -16.65 0.36
C ILE A 206 15.48 -16.90 -1.09
N VAL A 207 14.41 -16.30 -1.61
CA VAL A 207 14.01 -16.46 -3.02
C VAL A 207 15.15 -16.05 -3.96
N ASN A 208 15.77 -14.90 -3.73
CA ASN A 208 16.92 -14.45 -4.53
C ASN A 208 18.12 -15.40 -4.41
N MET A 209 18.46 -15.81 -3.18
CA MET A 209 19.58 -16.71 -2.93
C MET A 209 19.39 -18.10 -3.56
N MET A 210 18.17 -18.62 -3.56
CA MET A 210 17.84 -19.90 -4.19
C MET A 210 17.84 -19.81 -5.71
N ALA A 211 17.34 -18.70 -6.28
CA ALA A 211 17.36 -18.47 -7.72
C ALA A 211 18.79 -18.37 -8.29
N GLU A 212 19.72 -17.74 -7.54
CA GLU A 212 21.13 -17.64 -7.93
C GLU A 212 21.93 -18.92 -7.68
N ASN A 213 21.45 -19.80 -6.79
CA ASN A 213 22.19 -20.97 -6.31
C ASN A 213 21.29 -22.22 -6.33
N GLU A 214 20.76 -22.56 -7.51
CA GLU A 214 19.82 -23.67 -7.68
C GLU A 214 20.36 -24.99 -7.10
N GLY A 215 19.55 -25.64 -6.27
CA GLY A 215 19.87 -26.94 -5.66
C GLY A 215 20.88 -26.90 -4.51
N ILE A 216 21.50 -25.74 -4.18
CA ILE A 216 22.48 -25.65 -3.09
C ILE A 216 21.82 -25.68 -1.72
N TYR A 217 20.64 -25.10 -1.58
CA TYR A 217 19.94 -24.98 -0.31
C TYR A 217 18.67 -25.84 -0.28
N SER A 218 18.37 -26.41 0.88
CA SER A 218 17.11 -27.10 1.19
C SER A 218 16.36 -26.31 2.23
N VAL A 219 15.07 -26.12 2.04
CA VAL A 219 14.17 -25.50 3.03
C VAL A 219 13.84 -26.53 4.11
N LEU A 220 14.00 -26.12 5.36
CA LEU A 220 13.72 -26.94 6.53
C LEU A 220 12.46 -26.51 7.28
N ASP A 221 12.20 -25.20 7.32
CA ASP A 221 11.07 -24.63 8.02
C ASP A 221 10.66 -23.26 7.44
N THR A 222 9.40 -22.91 7.65
CA THR A 222 8.85 -21.58 7.31
C THR A 222 8.14 -21.03 8.53
N VAL A 223 8.54 -19.83 8.96
CA VAL A 223 8.04 -19.14 10.14
C VAL A 223 7.39 -17.84 9.74
N GLU A 224 6.15 -17.63 10.11
CA GLU A 224 5.50 -16.33 9.97
C GLU A 224 6.01 -15.37 11.04
N SER A 225 6.21 -14.11 10.65
CA SER A 225 6.57 -13.06 11.59
C SER A 225 5.33 -12.24 11.97
N ASN A 226 5.51 -11.32 12.91
CA ASN A 226 4.50 -10.33 13.27
C ASN A 226 4.52 -9.08 12.35
N LYS A 227 5.27 -9.14 11.24
CA LYS A 227 5.34 -8.02 10.29
C LYS A 227 4.35 -8.20 9.17
N GLU A 228 3.33 -7.37 9.19
CA GLU A 228 2.31 -7.25 8.17
C GLU A 228 2.59 -6.03 7.30
N TYR A 229 2.34 -6.13 6.00
CA TYR A 229 2.50 -5.03 5.06
C TYR A 229 1.15 -4.60 4.51
N GLY A 230 0.95 -3.29 4.45
CA GLY A 230 -0.29 -2.65 3.98
C GLY A 230 -0.02 -1.59 2.92
N ILE A 231 -1.09 -1.22 2.23
CA ILE A 231 -1.12 -0.05 1.36
C ILE A 231 -1.40 1.16 2.24
N VAL A 232 -0.72 2.28 1.99
CA VAL A 232 -0.84 3.51 2.76
C VAL A 232 -1.69 4.52 2.00
N PHE A 233 -2.61 5.16 2.72
CA PHE A 233 -3.49 6.22 2.24
C PHE A 233 -3.35 7.47 3.11
N ASN A 234 -3.74 8.62 2.58
CA ASN A 234 -3.99 9.79 3.41
C ASN A 234 -5.09 9.48 4.46
N GLU A 235 -4.98 10.07 5.65
CA GLU A 235 -5.98 9.91 6.71
C GLU A 235 -7.39 10.27 6.21
N GLY A 236 -8.34 9.36 6.39
CA GLY A 236 -9.73 9.52 5.97
C GLY A 236 -9.99 9.31 4.48
N SER A 237 -9.07 8.70 3.73
CA SER A 237 -9.26 8.42 2.30
C SER A 237 -10.45 7.49 2.06
N ALA A 238 -11.33 7.89 1.16
CA ALA A 238 -12.48 7.09 0.75
C ALA A 238 -12.10 5.83 -0.04
N LEU A 239 -10.89 5.80 -0.61
CA LEU A 239 -10.40 4.65 -1.39
C LEU A 239 -10.11 3.42 -0.53
N LYS A 240 -9.76 3.62 0.75
CA LYS A 240 -9.37 2.53 1.64
C LYS A 240 -10.39 1.38 1.69
N GLU A 241 -11.66 1.70 1.92
CA GLU A 241 -12.72 0.68 2.03
C GLU A 241 -12.89 -0.12 0.73
N GLU A 242 -12.76 0.52 -0.42
CA GLU A 242 -12.85 -0.14 -1.72
C GLU A 242 -11.63 -1.03 -1.98
N VAL A 243 -10.43 -0.54 -1.68
CA VAL A 243 -9.18 -1.32 -1.82
C VAL A 243 -9.16 -2.50 -0.87
N ASP A 244 -9.58 -2.34 0.39
CA ASP A 244 -9.68 -3.44 1.36
C ASP A 244 -10.60 -4.56 0.84
N ARG A 245 -11.79 -4.20 0.34
CA ARG A 245 -12.73 -5.16 -0.28
C ARG A 245 -12.09 -5.90 -1.45
N ILE A 246 -11.36 -5.19 -2.32
CA ILE A 246 -10.68 -5.80 -3.48
C ILE A 246 -9.56 -6.73 -3.01
N ILE A 247 -8.78 -6.37 -2.00
CA ILE A 247 -7.75 -7.26 -1.42
C ILE A 247 -8.38 -8.55 -0.89
N GLU A 248 -9.51 -8.48 -0.19
CA GLU A 248 -10.25 -9.67 0.25
C GLU A 248 -10.69 -10.53 -0.94
N GLU A 249 -11.25 -9.93 -1.98
CA GLU A 249 -11.71 -10.65 -3.19
C GLU A 249 -10.56 -11.38 -3.91
N ILE A 250 -9.39 -10.73 -4.12
CA ILE A 250 -8.24 -11.39 -4.75
C ILE A 250 -7.66 -12.50 -3.88
N MET A 251 -7.76 -12.42 -2.56
CA MET A 251 -7.37 -13.50 -1.65
C MET A 251 -8.33 -14.69 -1.74
N GLU A 252 -9.63 -14.45 -1.86
CA GLU A 252 -10.67 -15.49 -1.90
C GLU A 252 -10.73 -16.23 -3.24
N ASP A 253 -10.57 -15.54 -4.37
CA ASP A 253 -10.73 -16.12 -5.71
C ASP A 253 -9.48 -16.83 -6.25
N GLY A 254 -8.36 -16.78 -5.52
CA GLY A 254 -7.10 -17.42 -5.85
C GLY A 254 -6.15 -16.57 -6.70
N THR A 255 -6.53 -15.36 -7.09
CA THR A 255 -5.67 -14.41 -7.81
C THR A 255 -4.42 -14.08 -6.99
N TYR A 256 -4.60 -13.82 -5.67
CA TYR A 256 -3.49 -13.61 -4.75
C TYR A 256 -2.48 -14.77 -4.78
N ASN A 257 -2.94 -16.01 -4.73
CA ASN A 257 -2.07 -17.19 -4.75
C ASN A 257 -1.28 -17.28 -6.06
N SER A 258 -1.88 -16.89 -7.18
CA SER A 258 -1.21 -16.86 -8.48
C SER A 258 -0.10 -15.82 -8.51
N ILE A 259 -0.38 -14.60 -8.02
CA ILE A 259 0.59 -13.51 -7.90
C ILE A 259 1.70 -13.91 -6.91
N TYR A 260 1.34 -14.41 -5.73
CA TYR A 260 2.29 -14.84 -4.71
C TYR A 260 3.25 -15.92 -5.25
N ASN A 261 2.73 -16.95 -5.90
CA ASN A 261 3.54 -18.02 -6.45
C ASN A 261 4.46 -17.56 -7.60
N LYS A 262 4.07 -16.53 -8.35
CA LYS A 262 4.93 -15.96 -9.39
C LYS A 262 6.21 -15.37 -8.81
N TRP A 263 6.14 -14.72 -7.63
CA TRP A 263 7.24 -13.97 -7.05
C TRP A 263 7.97 -14.68 -5.91
N PHE A 264 7.30 -15.55 -5.16
CA PHE A 264 7.82 -16.19 -3.96
C PHE A 264 7.85 -17.71 -4.03
N ASN A 265 7.68 -18.28 -5.24
CA ASN A 265 7.85 -19.71 -5.40
C ASN A 265 9.35 -20.05 -5.42
N TYR A 266 9.84 -20.57 -4.31
CA TYR A 266 11.13 -21.26 -4.26
C TYR A 266 10.85 -22.74 -4.51
N SER A 267 11.29 -23.25 -5.67
CA SER A 267 11.17 -24.67 -5.98
C SER A 267 11.86 -25.49 -4.88
N GLN A 268 11.07 -26.31 -4.19
CA GLN A 268 11.60 -27.30 -3.25
C GLN A 268 12.37 -28.36 -3.96
#